data_286500ec6282de329ed6e57fc8f30400
#
_entry.id   286500ec6282de329ed6e57fc8f30400
#
_cell.length_a   1.000
_cell.length_b   1.000
_cell.length_c   1.000
_cell.angle_alpha   90.00
_cell.angle_beta   90.00
_cell.angle_gamma   90.00
#
_symmetry.space_group_name_H-M   'P 1'
#
loop_
_entity.id
_entity.type
_entity.pdbx_description
1 polymer ?
#
loop_
_entity_poly.entity_id
_entity_poly.type
_entity_poly.pdbx_seq_one_letter_code
_entity_poly.pdbx_strand_id
1 'polypeptide(L)'
;MSEKALKLKKGGLDTIIAYIVVMLPLLYVLVYIIATIYHFSVQMYMNQVVKEATVMASTYGAITDNHEKYIEEKLKNVLDKDEHGNVCEIEYYVRRFDDGNGVVGPVELCPARPTVKKADIIGIYVTSKKPSILGNVSSFSLFGSSSNTNNLYYTSYREEIIRNEHPWYYKR
;
A
#
# COMPACT_ATOMS: atom_id res chain seq x y z
N MET A 1 28.30 41.95 38.89
CA MET A 1 28.32 40.87 37.82
C MET A 1 28.91 41.52 36.58
N SER A 2 30.05 41.02 36.10
CA SER A 2 30.80 41.71 35.05
C SER A 2 30.06 41.66 33.70
N GLU A 3 30.02 42.80 33.00
CA GLU A 3 29.40 42.95 31.67
C GLU A 3 29.91 41.93 30.64
N LYS A 4 31.17 41.49 30.82
CA LYS A 4 31.77 40.35 30.05
C LYS A 4 31.08 39.02 30.27
N ALA A 5 30.61 38.69 31.48
CA ALA A 5 29.92 37.45 31.79
C ALA A 5 28.50 37.42 31.18
N LEU A 6 27.84 38.58 31.09
CA LEU A 6 26.53 38.70 30.42
C LEU A 6 26.67 38.55 28.89
N LYS A 7 27.72 39.12 28.28
CA LYS A 7 27.99 38.94 26.83
C LYS A 7 28.32 37.48 26.46
N LEU A 8 29.09 36.78 27.29
CA LEU A 8 29.41 35.36 27.08
C LEU A 8 28.17 34.46 27.21
N LYS A 9 27.27 34.74 28.17
CA LYS A 9 25.99 34.00 28.30
C LYS A 9 25.08 34.23 27.09
N LYS A 10 25.01 35.44 26.58
CA LYS A 10 24.18 35.81 25.43
C LYS A 10 24.67 35.15 24.14
N GLY A 11 25.98 35.15 23.85
CA GLY A 11 26.53 34.48 22.71
C GLY A 11 26.36 32.96 22.73
N GLY A 12 26.38 32.30 23.87
CA GLY A 12 26.12 30.88 24.01
C GLY A 12 24.66 30.50 23.72
N LEU A 13 23.71 31.34 24.13
CA LEU A 13 22.29 31.14 23.90
C LEU A 13 21.93 31.30 22.42
N ASP A 14 22.46 32.33 21.78
CA ASP A 14 22.25 32.58 20.34
C ASP A 14 22.82 31.43 19.48
N THR A 15 23.96 30.87 19.86
CA THR A 15 24.55 29.71 19.19
C THR A 15 23.67 28.47 19.35
N ILE A 16 23.11 28.18 20.54
CA ILE A 16 22.22 27.06 20.78
C ILE A 16 20.94 27.19 19.96
N ILE A 17 20.34 28.39 19.92
CA ILE A 17 19.14 28.66 19.11
C ILE A 17 19.44 28.44 17.62
N ALA A 18 20.59 28.93 17.11
CA ALA A 18 20.99 28.71 15.74
C ALA A 18 21.13 27.22 15.40
N TYR A 19 21.71 26.41 16.29
CA TYR A 19 21.78 24.95 16.11
C TYR A 19 20.39 24.31 16.06
N ILE A 20 19.48 24.68 16.95
CA ILE A 20 18.12 24.13 16.95
C ILE A 20 17.39 24.46 15.64
N VAL A 21 17.48 25.71 15.18
CA VAL A 21 16.84 26.18 13.94
C VAL A 21 17.34 25.41 12.71
N VAL A 22 18.62 25.04 12.68
CA VAL A 22 19.19 24.27 11.56
C VAL A 22 18.93 22.77 11.69
N MET A 23 19.06 22.22 12.92
CA MET A 23 18.92 20.79 13.16
C MET A 23 17.49 20.26 12.97
N LEU A 24 16.46 21.05 13.35
CA LEU A 24 15.06 20.61 13.21
C LEU A 24 14.65 20.35 11.76
N PRO A 25 14.89 21.26 10.79
CA PRO A 25 14.61 20.98 9.38
C PRO A 25 15.40 19.80 8.84
N LEU A 26 16.67 19.67 9.23
CA LEU A 26 17.52 18.58 8.78
C LEU A 26 17.01 17.22 9.29
N LEU A 27 16.59 17.14 10.54
CA LEU A 27 15.99 15.95 11.13
C LEU A 27 14.66 15.61 10.44
N TYR A 28 13.83 16.61 10.13
CA TYR A 28 12.60 16.42 9.37
C TYR A 28 12.86 15.81 7.99
N VAL A 29 13.83 16.34 7.24
CA VAL A 29 14.22 15.81 5.93
C VAL A 29 14.69 14.36 6.05
N LEU A 30 15.49 14.04 7.07
CA LEU A 30 15.96 12.67 7.31
C LEU A 30 14.80 11.72 7.59
N VAL A 31 13.86 12.09 8.45
CA VAL A 31 12.65 11.30 8.74
C VAL A 31 11.81 11.10 7.48
N TYR A 32 11.66 12.14 6.66
CA TYR A 32 10.93 12.06 5.40
C TYR A 32 11.58 11.08 4.41
N ILE A 33 12.92 11.10 4.29
CA ILE A 33 13.65 10.16 3.44
C ILE A 33 13.43 8.72 3.92
N ILE A 34 13.55 8.47 5.22
CA ILE A 34 13.33 7.13 5.80
C ILE A 34 11.89 6.66 5.56
N ALA A 35 10.90 7.52 5.78
CA ALA A 35 9.49 7.21 5.53
C ALA A 35 9.23 6.88 4.06
N THR A 36 9.89 7.60 3.14
CA THR A 36 9.79 7.37 1.70
C THR A 36 10.37 6.00 1.30
N ILE A 37 11.57 5.67 1.78
CA ILE A 37 12.20 4.37 1.53
C ILE A 37 11.32 3.22 2.07
N TYR A 38 10.80 3.38 3.28
CA TYR A 38 9.92 2.39 3.88
C TYR A 38 8.63 2.23 3.07
N HIS A 39 8.00 3.34 2.67
CA HIS A 39 6.80 3.32 1.84
C HIS A 39 7.01 2.53 0.54
N PHE A 40 8.09 2.80 -0.20
CA PHE A 40 8.40 2.07 -1.42
C PHE A 40 8.67 0.58 -1.17
N SER A 41 9.35 0.24 -0.09
CA SER A 41 9.63 -1.14 0.28
C SER A 41 8.34 -1.93 0.55
N VAL A 42 7.41 -1.35 1.31
CA VAL A 42 6.09 -1.95 1.57
C VAL A 42 5.28 -2.08 0.29
N GLN A 43 5.27 -1.04 -0.55
CA GLN A 43 4.57 -1.03 -1.82
C GLN A 43 5.10 -2.12 -2.78
N MET A 44 6.41 -2.30 -2.86
CA MET A 44 7.02 -3.36 -3.67
C MET A 44 6.66 -4.74 -3.14
N TYR A 45 6.70 -4.94 -1.82
CA TYR A 45 6.31 -6.21 -1.21
C TYR A 45 4.84 -6.54 -1.47
N MET A 46 3.95 -5.57 -1.29
CA MET A 46 2.52 -5.72 -1.59
C MET A 46 2.28 -6.09 -3.06
N ASN A 47 2.97 -5.42 -3.99
CA ASN A 47 2.90 -5.73 -5.42
C ASN A 47 3.34 -7.17 -5.73
N GLN A 48 4.36 -7.66 -5.02
CA GLN A 48 4.82 -9.06 -5.17
C GLN A 48 3.77 -10.04 -4.65
N VAL A 49 3.22 -9.82 -3.46
CA VAL A 49 2.20 -10.69 -2.85
C VAL A 49 0.95 -10.77 -3.73
N VAL A 50 0.46 -9.63 -4.23
CA VAL A 50 -0.72 -9.59 -5.11
C VAL A 50 -0.43 -10.30 -6.44
N LYS A 51 0.76 -10.11 -7.02
CA LYS A 51 1.20 -10.82 -8.22
C LYS A 51 1.20 -12.34 -8.01
N GLU A 52 1.79 -12.81 -6.91
CA GLU A 52 1.84 -14.24 -6.61
C GLU A 52 0.44 -14.82 -6.43
N ALA A 53 -0.44 -14.14 -5.69
CA ALA A 53 -1.83 -14.55 -5.51
C ALA A 53 -2.61 -14.61 -6.85
N THR A 54 -2.41 -13.60 -7.72
CA THR A 54 -3.08 -13.56 -9.03
C THR A 54 -2.57 -14.67 -9.94
N VAL A 55 -1.27 -14.97 -9.95
CA VAL A 55 -0.69 -16.10 -10.70
C VAL A 55 -1.20 -17.43 -10.18
N MET A 56 -1.28 -17.60 -8.85
CA MET A 56 -1.90 -18.79 -8.27
C MET A 56 -3.36 -18.95 -8.71
N ALA A 57 -4.15 -17.89 -8.60
CA ALA A 57 -5.56 -17.90 -9.03
C ALA A 57 -5.70 -18.23 -10.52
N SER A 58 -4.84 -17.69 -11.40
CA SER A 58 -4.86 -17.98 -12.83
C SER A 58 -4.52 -19.43 -13.16
N THR A 59 -3.62 -20.03 -12.37
CA THR A 59 -3.22 -21.43 -12.53
C THR A 59 -4.28 -22.38 -12.01
N TYR A 60 -4.93 -22.04 -10.90
CA TYR A 60 -6.06 -22.81 -10.36
C TYR A 60 -7.36 -22.65 -11.16
N GLY A 61 -7.48 -21.58 -11.93
CA GLY A 61 -8.69 -21.26 -12.68
C GLY A 61 -9.83 -20.71 -11.82
N ALA A 62 -9.54 -20.26 -10.59
CA ALA A 62 -10.52 -19.66 -9.70
C ALA A 62 -9.85 -18.87 -8.57
N ILE A 63 -10.55 -17.87 -8.05
CA ILE A 63 -10.20 -17.24 -6.77
C ILE A 63 -10.84 -18.05 -5.64
N THR A 64 -10.05 -18.41 -4.65
CA THR A 64 -10.47 -19.20 -3.48
C THR A 64 -10.13 -18.48 -2.19
N ASP A 65 -10.73 -18.93 -1.06
CA ASP A 65 -10.39 -18.46 0.29
C ASP A 65 -8.89 -18.55 0.59
N ASN A 66 -8.21 -19.51 -0.01
CA ASN A 66 -6.78 -19.69 0.19
C ASN A 66 -5.96 -18.54 -0.39
N HIS A 67 -6.38 -17.94 -1.49
CA HIS A 67 -5.72 -16.79 -2.10
C HIS A 67 -5.92 -15.53 -1.24
N GLU A 68 -7.11 -15.32 -0.69
CA GLU A 68 -7.40 -14.23 0.24
C GLU A 68 -6.58 -14.36 1.52
N LYS A 69 -6.64 -15.54 2.15
CA LYS A 69 -5.83 -15.85 3.35
C LYS A 69 -4.33 -15.66 3.09
N TYR A 70 -3.86 -16.09 1.92
CA TYR A 70 -2.46 -15.88 1.54
C TYR A 70 -2.09 -14.40 1.53
N ILE A 71 -2.92 -13.55 0.88
CA ILE A 71 -2.71 -12.11 0.83
C ILE A 71 -2.71 -11.52 2.25
N GLU A 72 -3.74 -11.83 3.04
CA GLU A 72 -3.88 -11.32 4.41
C GLU A 72 -2.73 -11.74 5.31
N GLU A 73 -2.35 -13.02 5.31
CA GLU A 73 -1.25 -13.54 6.13
C GLU A 73 0.09 -12.91 5.78
N LYS A 74 0.37 -12.71 4.50
CA LYS A 74 1.61 -12.07 4.06
C LYS A 74 1.64 -10.59 4.41
N LEU A 75 0.53 -9.88 4.22
CA LEU A 75 0.45 -8.44 4.48
C LEU A 75 0.30 -8.09 5.96
N LYS A 76 -0.20 -9.02 6.79
CA LYS A 76 -0.40 -8.85 8.24
C LYS A 76 0.85 -8.39 9.01
N ASN A 77 2.02 -8.76 8.54
CA ASN A 77 3.28 -8.41 9.20
C ASN A 77 3.87 -7.07 8.72
N VAL A 78 3.29 -6.46 7.69
CA VAL A 78 3.85 -5.28 7.01
C VAL A 78 2.87 -4.12 7.04
N LEU A 79 1.56 -4.39 7.03
CA LEU A 79 0.50 -3.40 7.09
C LEU A 79 -0.10 -3.31 8.49
N ASP A 80 -0.48 -2.10 8.88
CA ASP A 80 -1.22 -1.86 10.12
C ASP A 80 -2.66 -2.36 10.02
N LYS A 81 -3.16 -2.93 11.12
CA LYS A 81 -4.54 -3.39 11.24
C LYS A 81 -5.49 -2.23 11.52
N ASP A 82 -6.70 -2.35 10.99
CA ASP A 82 -7.83 -1.50 11.37
C ASP A 82 -8.38 -1.90 12.77
N GLU A 83 -9.43 -1.22 13.21
CA GLU A 83 -10.12 -1.48 14.50
C GLU A 83 -10.77 -2.87 14.55
N HIS A 84 -11.02 -3.50 13.40
CA HIS A 84 -11.62 -4.83 13.26
C HIS A 84 -10.58 -5.93 13.04
N GLY A 85 -9.29 -5.58 13.02
CA GLY A 85 -8.19 -6.51 12.83
C GLY A 85 -7.84 -6.82 11.36
N ASN A 86 -8.52 -6.17 10.39
CA ASN A 86 -8.24 -6.33 8.98
C ASN A 86 -7.05 -5.46 8.56
N VAL A 87 -6.23 -5.96 7.65
CA VAL A 87 -5.04 -5.25 7.15
C VAL A 87 -5.28 -4.62 5.79
N CYS A 88 -6.10 -5.25 4.95
CA CYS A 88 -6.38 -4.80 3.60
C CYS A 88 -7.83 -5.07 3.19
N GLU A 89 -8.23 -4.46 2.10
CA GLU A 89 -9.45 -4.72 1.36
C GLU A 89 -9.09 -5.32 0.01
N ILE A 90 -9.82 -6.33 -0.41
CA ILE A 90 -9.56 -7.05 -1.65
C ILE A 90 -10.78 -6.91 -2.55
N GLU A 91 -10.57 -6.42 -3.75
CA GLU A 91 -11.58 -6.29 -4.80
C GLU A 91 -11.17 -7.14 -6.00
N TYR A 92 -12.17 -7.65 -6.73
CA TYR A 92 -11.98 -8.52 -7.86
C TYR A 92 -12.49 -7.86 -9.13
N TYR A 93 -11.72 -8.05 -10.20
CA TYR A 93 -12.05 -7.58 -11.54
C TYR A 93 -11.98 -8.74 -12.51
N VAL A 94 -12.90 -8.80 -13.46
CA VAL A 94 -12.90 -9.81 -14.52
C VAL A 94 -13.10 -9.14 -15.86
N ARG A 95 -12.35 -9.59 -16.86
CA ARG A 95 -12.64 -9.32 -18.28
C ARG A 95 -12.95 -10.65 -18.95
N ARG A 96 -14.15 -10.76 -19.49
CA ARG A 96 -14.60 -11.96 -20.19
C ARG A 96 -13.98 -12.04 -21.56
N PHE A 97 -13.51 -13.24 -21.91
CA PHE A 97 -13.07 -13.52 -23.26
C PHE A 97 -14.27 -14.03 -24.07
N ASP A 98 -14.54 -13.38 -25.22
CA ASP A 98 -15.58 -13.81 -26.15
C ASP A 98 -14.97 -14.69 -27.24
N ASP A 99 -15.16 -15.99 -27.13
CA ASP A 99 -14.66 -17.00 -28.07
C ASP A 99 -15.19 -16.79 -29.52
N GLY A 100 -16.37 -16.14 -29.66
CA GLY A 100 -16.99 -15.90 -30.96
C GLY A 100 -16.32 -14.77 -31.74
N ASN A 101 -15.81 -13.75 -31.03
CA ASN A 101 -15.22 -12.56 -31.66
C ASN A 101 -13.72 -12.41 -31.41
N GLY A 102 -13.15 -13.26 -30.55
CA GLY A 102 -11.72 -13.19 -30.18
C GLY A 102 -11.33 -11.91 -29.45
N VAL A 103 -12.30 -11.23 -28.82
CA VAL A 103 -12.12 -9.92 -28.18
C VAL A 103 -12.29 -10.06 -26.67
N VAL A 104 -11.45 -9.36 -25.91
CA VAL A 104 -11.60 -9.25 -24.46
C VAL A 104 -12.61 -8.14 -24.15
N GLY A 105 -13.61 -8.47 -23.35
CA GLY A 105 -14.66 -7.54 -22.92
C GLY A 105 -14.17 -6.43 -21.99
N PRO A 106 -15.08 -5.53 -21.57
CA PRO A 106 -14.75 -4.49 -20.62
C PRO A 106 -14.39 -5.06 -19.23
N VAL A 107 -13.76 -4.23 -18.41
CA VAL A 107 -13.46 -4.57 -17.00
C VAL A 107 -14.76 -4.55 -16.19
N GLU A 108 -15.06 -5.65 -15.52
CA GLU A 108 -16.20 -5.77 -14.62
C GLU A 108 -15.69 -5.88 -13.18
N LEU A 109 -16.15 -4.98 -12.32
CA LEU A 109 -15.94 -5.08 -10.86
C LEU A 109 -16.90 -6.14 -10.30
N CYS A 110 -16.36 -7.10 -9.60
CA CYS A 110 -17.12 -8.17 -8.98
C CYS A 110 -17.19 -7.96 -7.47
N PRO A 111 -18.39 -7.82 -6.87
CA PRO A 111 -18.55 -7.61 -5.42
C PRO A 111 -18.19 -8.86 -4.60
N ALA A 112 -18.10 -10.00 -5.26
CA ALA A 112 -17.72 -11.29 -4.68
C ALA A 112 -16.78 -12.01 -5.65
N ARG A 113 -16.20 -13.13 -5.21
CA ARG A 113 -15.31 -13.95 -6.04
C ARG A 113 -15.97 -14.33 -7.36
N PRO A 114 -15.44 -13.90 -8.48
CA PRO A 114 -16.07 -14.20 -9.77
C PRO A 114 -15.89 -15.64 -10.19
N THR A 115 -16.89 -16.19 -10.85
CA THR A 115 -16.75 -17.42 -11.62
C THR A 115 -16.04 -17.06 -12.92
N VAL A 116 -14.95 -17.73 -13.24
CA VAL A 116 -14.11 -17.44 -14.41
C VAL A 116 -13.97 -18.68 -15.28
N LYS A 117 -13.72 -18.46 -16.58
CA LYS A 117 -13.44 -19.50 -17.57
C LYS A 117 -12.00 -19.35 -18.07
N LYS A 118 -11.51 -20.37 -18.79
CA LYS A 118 -10.24 -20.27 -19.50
C LYS A 118 -10.26 -19.10 -20.47
N ALA A 119 -9.13 -18.43 -20.59
CA ALA A 119 -8.95 -17.21 -21.34
C ALA A 119 -9.60 -15.93 -20.75
N ASP A 120 -10.47 -16.02 -19.75
CA ASP A 120 -10.85 -14.83 -19.00
C ASP A 120 -9.61 -14.22 -18.34
N ILE A 121 -9.61 -12.90 -18.18
CA ILE A 121 -8.58 -12.18 -17.43
C ILE A 121 -9.15 -11.87 -16.07
N ILE A 122 -8.42 -12.25 -15.02
CA ILE A 122 -8.75 -11.97 -13.64
C ILE A 122 -7.83 -10.88 -13.09
N GLY A 123 -8.41 -9.90 -12.41
CA GLY A 123 -7.69 -8.85 -11.71
C GLY A 123 -7.96 -8.92 -10.21
N ILE A 124 -6.91 -8.76 -9.40
CA ILE A 124 -6.99 -8.60 -7.96
C ILE A 124 -6.47 -7.21 -7.62
N TYR A 125 -7.31 -6.42 -6.97
CA TYR A 125 -6.96 -5.11 -6.43
C TYR A 125 -6.97 -5.18 -4.92
N VAL A 126 -5.90 -4.72 -4.30
CA VAL A 126 -5.73 -4.72 -2.84
C VAL A 126 -5.40 -3.33 -2.37
N THR A 127 -6.11 -2.88 -1.34
CA THR A 127 -5.89 -1.58 -0.70
C THR A 127 -5.66 -1.77 0.79
N SER A 128 -4.66 -1.09 1.37
CA SER A 128 -4.46 -1.10 2.83
C SER A 128 -5.62 -0.40 3.55
N LYS A 129 -6.02 -0.90 4.72
CA LYS A 129 -7.07 -0.27 5.54
C LYS A 129 -6.61 0.99 6.25
N LYS A 130 -5.30 1.11 6.51
CA LYS A 130 -4.72 2.32 7.11
C LYS A 130 -3.80 3.04 6.13
N PRO A 131 -3.70 4.38 6.26
CA PRO A 131 -2.78 5.16 5.45
C PRO A 131 -1.32 4.77 5.73
N SER A 132 -0.49 4.95 4.72
CA SER A 132 0.94 4.69 4.83
C SER A 132 1.62 5.65 5.79
N ILE A 133 2.81 5.27 6.29
CA ILE A 133 3.65 6.14 7.12
C ILE A 133 3.96 7.45 6.38
N LEU A 134 4.19 7.39 5.08
CA LEU A 134 4.45 8.57 4.26
C LEU A 134 3.23 9.50 4.22
N GLY A 135 2.01 8.97 4.16
CA GLY A 135 0.77 9.73 4.29
C GLY A 135 0.68 10.46 5.62
N ASN A 136 1.03 9.78 6.71
CA ASN A 136 1.04 10.36 8.06
C ASN A 136 2.12 11.43 8.22
N VAL A 137 3.33 11.23 7.68
CA VAL A 137 4.43 12.21 7.74
C VAL A 137 4.14 13.43 6.88
N SER A 138 3.55 13.25 5.69
CA SER A 138 3.18 14.37 4.81
C SER A 138 2.05 15.24 5.37
N SER A 139 1.21 14.67 6.25
CA SER A 139 0.16 15.41 6.96
C SER A 139 0.70 16.27 8.10
N PHE A 140 1.92 16.02 8.57
CA PHE A 140 2.57 16.82 9.60
C PHE A 140 3.12 18.11 9.01
N SER A 141 2.31 19.17 9.07
CA SER A 141 2.74 20.52 8.67
C SER A 141 3.40 21.22 9.84
N LEU A 142 4.68 21.52 9.73
CA LEU A 142 5.44 22.38 10.69
C LEU A 142 4.85 23.79 10.81
N PHE A 143 3.98 24.23 9.89
CA PHE A 143 3.44 25.58 9.81
C PHE A 143 1.91 25.65 9.92
N GLY A 144 1.25 24.61 10.41
CA GLY A 144 -0.17 24.67 10.80
C GLY A 144 -1.19 24.86 9.68
N SER A 145 -0.83 24.68 8.41
CA SER A 145 -1.82 24.66 7.34
C SER A 145 -2.44 23.25 7.24
N SER A 146 -3.71 23.13 7.66
CA SER A 146 -4.51 21.94 7.40
C SER A 146 -4.79 21.84 5.90
N SER A 147 -3.82 21.39 5.11
CA SER A 147 -4.10 20.95 3.76
C SER A 147 -4.90 19.65 3.85
N ASN A 148 -5.96 19.50 3.05
CA ASN A 148 -6.65 18.23 2.83
C ASN A 148 -5.61 17.17 2.54
N THR A 149 -5.21 16.41 3.56
CA THR A 149 -4.28 15.32 3.40
C THR A 149 -5.03 14.21 2.72
N ASN A 150 -4.81 14.05 1.42
CA ASN A 150 -5.16 12.83 0.75
C ASN A 150 -4.37 11.71 1.45
N ASN A 151 -5.04 10.95 2.30
CA ASN A 151 -4.44 9.81 2.97
C ASN A 151 -3.84 8.90 1.90
N LEU A 152 -2.53 8.76 1.91
CA LEU A 152 -1.82 7.92 0.96
C LEU A 152 -1.91 6.48 1.44
N TYR A 153 -2.72 5.68 0.79
CA TYR A 153 -2.85 4.24 1.05
C TYR A 153 -1.89 3.44 0.18
N TYR A 154 -1.52 2.26 0.64
CA TYR A 154 -0.88 1.27 -0.20
C TYR A 154 -1.93 0.62 -1.08
N THR A 155 -1.67 0.54 -2.38
CA THR A 155 -2.58 -0.07 -3.35
C THR A 155 -1.81 -0.94 -4.32
N SER A 156 -2.36 -2.08 -4.71
CA SER A 156 -1.76 -2.94 -5.71
C SER A 156 -2.83 -3.57 -6.58
N TYR A 157 -2.57 -3.59 -7.88
CA TYR A 157 -3.43 -4.20 -8.89
C TYR A 157 -2.62 -5.10 -9.82
N ARG A 158 -3.13 -6.30 -10.07
CA ARG A 158 -2.55 -7.23 -11.03
C ARG A 158 -3.63 -7.98 -11.77
N GLU A 159 -3.40 -8.19 -13.07
CA GLU A 159 -4.22 -8.99 -13.96
C GLU A 159 -3.42 -10.18 -14.47
N GLU A 160 -4.10 -11.33 -14.62
CA GLU A 160 -3.55 -12.54 -15.23
C GLU A 160 -4.63 -13.29 -16.01
N ILE A 161 -4.22 -13.96 -17.08
CA ILE A 161 -5.11 -14.79 -17.91
C ILE A 161 -5.33 -16.12 -17.23
N ILE A 162 -6.57 -16.56 -17.13
CA ILE A 162 -6.93 -17.88 -16.61
C ILE A 162 -6.43 -18.96 -17.57
N ARG A 163 -5.52 -19.79 -17.09
CA ARG A 163 -4.86 -20.85 -17.85
C ARG A 163 -5.57 -22.20 -17.77
N ASN A 164 -6.35 -22.41 -16.72
CA ASN A 164 -6.99 -23.70 -16.45
C ASN A 164 -8.53 -23.57 -16.40
N GLU A 165 -9.24 -24.46 -17.08
CA GLU A 165 -10.71 -24.44 -17.16
C GLU A 165 -11.39 -25.15 -15.99
N HIS A 166 -10.68 -26.02 -15.28
CA HIS A 166 -11.25 -26.85 -14.24
C HIS A 166 -10.46 -26.73 -12.95
N PRO A 167 -10.89 -25.86 -12.04
CA PRO A 167 -10.36 -25.91 -10.69
C PRO A 167 -10.74 -27.28 -10.10
N TRP A 168 -9.76 -27.95 -9.55
CA TRP A 168 -9.88 -29.22 -8.83
C TRP A 168 -10.93 -29.16 -7.71
N TYR A 169 -11.38 -27.99 -7.36
CA TYR A 169 -12.29 -27.67 -6.27
C TYR A 169 -13.78 -27.92 -6.53
N TYR A 170 -14.22 -27.99 -7.78
CA TYR A 170 -15.65 -28.15 -8.09
C TYR A 170 -16.11 -29.59 -8.19
N LYS A 171 -15.27 -30.56 -7.85
CA LYS A 171 -15.62 -31.98 -7.81
C LYS A 171 -15.71 -32.60 -6.42
N ARG A 172 -15.93 -31.79 -5.39
CA ARG A 172 -16.24 -32.32 -4.05
C ARG A 172 -17.52 -31.76 -3.50
#